data_73108c242656077a27496c592d96f4aa
#
_entry.id   73108c242656077a27496c592d96f4aa
#
_cell.length_a   1.000
_cell.length_b   1.000
_cell.length_c   1.000
_cell.angle_alpha   90.00
_cell.angle_beta   90.00
_cell.angle_gamma   90.00
#
_symmetry.space_group_name_H-M   'P 1'
#
loop_
_entity.id
_entity.type
_entity.pdbx_description
1 polymer ?
#
loop_
_entity_poly.entity_id
_entity_poly.type
_entity_poly.pdbx_seq_one_letter_code
_entity_poly.pdbx_strand_id
1 'polypeptide(L)'
;MKLNNLEFFFVNSPIRAYIQERYELPLLMNMLTSKAFDSVLEIGCGNGNGTKLIKKYFNPIHITAIDLDEKMIQIAKRTVQDETTAFKVMDSSTLDFPNESFDAIFDFGIIHHIPNWKDCIGELRRVLKNGGKLVLAEFSIDTFSGFPGRLYRSMLSHPYEQMFSTEEFVQYLERVGFKIDDFKKSNPLKIMPHFLLVASVPSKAHEKTDTAGTENHTADFQHSDFR
;
A
#
# COMPACT_ATOMS: atom_id res chain seq x y z
N MET A 1 1.82 15.38 0.18
CA MET A 1 2.20 16.32 1.26
C MET A 1 3.66 16.07 1.62
N LYS A 2 4.46 17.10 1.94
CA LYS A 2 5.84 16.88 2.43
C LYS A 2 5.80 16.57 3.91
N LEU A 3 6.59 15.57 4.34
CA LEU A 3 6.72 15.18 5.75
C LEU A 3 7.30 16.33 6.58
N ASN A 4 6.85 16.49 7.83
CA ASN A 4 7.53 17.36 8.79
C ASN A 4 8.83 16.71 9.28
N ASN A 5 9.67 17.44 10.03
CA ASN A 5 10.98 16.95 10.47
C ASN A 5 10.87 15.71 11.37
N LEU A 6 9.83 15.60 12.20
CA LEU A 6 9.62 14.47 13.10
C LEU A 6 9.18 13.22 12.31
N GLU A 7 8.24 13.38 11.38
CA GLU A 7 7.79 12.33 10.48
C GLU A 7 8.95 11.84 9.61
N PHE A 8 9.73 12.78 9.04
CA PHE A 8 10.93 12.46 8.29
C PHE A 8 11.90 11.59 9.10
N PHE A 9 12.16 11.95 10.36
CA PHE A 9 13.03 11.17 11.24
C PHE A 9 12.45 9.78 11.51
N PHE A 10 11.15 9.68 11.78
CA PHE A 10 10.48 8.42 12.10
C PHE A 10 10.48 7.47 10.90
N VAL A 11 10.08 7.94 9.72
CA VAL A 11 10.06 7.16 8.47
C VAL A 11 11.45 6.66 8.08
N ASN A 12 12.49 7.47 8.35
CA ASN A 12 13.88 7.09 8.06
C ASN A 12 14.57 6.34 9.21
N SER A 13 13.86 6.01 10.29
CA SER A 13 14.46 5.38 11.45
C SER A 13 14.76 3.89 11.21
N PRO A 14 15.83 3.34 11.81
CA PRO A 14 16.10 1.90 11.78
C PRO A 14 14.95 1.07 12.40
N ILE A 15 14.18 1.66 13.32
CA ILE A 15 13.04 1.01 13.97
C ILE A 15 11.93 0.77 12.94
N ARG A 16 11.62 1.76 12.09
CA ARG A 16 10.62 1.60 11.01
C ARG A 16 11.05 0.51 10.02
N ALA A 17 12.32 0.52 9.60
CA ALA A 17 12.87 -0.51 8.72
C ALA A 17 12.77 -1.91 9.35
N TYR A 18 13.10 -2.04 10.64
CA TYR A 18 12.98 -3.30 11.37
C TYR A 18 11.53 -3.80 11.46
N ILE A 19 10.56 -2.91 11.74
CA ILE A 19 9.13 -3.25 11.77
C ILE A 19 8.67 -3.75 10.40
N GLN A 20 9.01 -3.05 9.33
CA GLN A 20 8.67 -3.46 7.97
C GLN A 20 9.20 -4.87 7.65
N GLU A 21 10.49 -5.11 7.88
CA GLU A 21 11.11 -6.37 7.52
C GLU A 21 10.69 -7.54 8.42
N ARG A 22 10.52 -7.30 9.73
CA ARG A 22 10.34 -8.38 10.71
C ARG A 22 8.87 -8.72 10.98
N TYR A 23 7.96 -7.75 10.80
CA TYR A 23 6.54 -7.92 11.15
C TYR A 23 5.61 -7.75 9.94
N GLU A 24 5.74 -6.68 9.17
CA GLU A 24 4.80 -6.39 8.09
C GLU A 24 5.01 -7.34 6.90
N LEU A 25 6.23 -7.41 6.41
CA LEU A 25 6.55 -8.17 5.20
C LEU A 25 6.26 -9.67 5.32
N PRO A 26 6.60 -10.39 6.42
CA PRO A 26 6.25 -11.81 6.55
C PRO A 26 4.74 -12.05 6.53
N LEU A 27 3.95 -11.14 7.11
CA LEU A 27 2.50 -11.22 7.06
C LEU A 27 1.99 -11.03 5.64
N LEU A 28 2.45 -9.98 4.93
CA LEU A 28 2.09 -9.72 3.53
C LEU A 28 2.48 -10.90 2.62
N MET A 29 3.67 -11.47 2.83
CA MET A 29 4.11 -12.65 2.07
C MET A 29 3.22 -13.87 2.29
N ASN A 30 2.66 -14.04 3.49
CA ASN A 30 1.74 -15.15 3.79
C ASN A 30 0.33 -14.89 3.24
N MET A 31 -0.03 -13.64 2.99
CA MET A 31 -1.32 -13.25 2.38
C MET A 31 -1.31 -13.41 0.85
N LEU A 32 -0.14 -13.45 0.23
CA LEU A 32 0.02 -13.58 -1.21
C LEU A 32 0.01 -15.04 -1.65
N THR A 33 -0.84 -15.37 -2.62
CA THR A 33 -0.88 -16.69 -3.28
C THR A 33 0.26 -16.90 -4.28
N SER A 34 0.73 -15.82 -4.90
CA SER A 34 1.91 -15.79 -5.78
C SER A 34 2.84 -14.67 -5.36
N LYS A 35 4.13 -14.90 -5.49
CA LYS A 35 5.20 -13.93 -5.17
C LYS A 35 6.06 -13.58 -6.40
N ALA A 36 5.70 -14.11 -7.55
CA ALA A 36 6.39 -13.84 -8.81
C ALA A 36 5.72 -12.66 -9.51
N PHE A 37 6.43 -11.56 -9.64
CA PHE A 37 6.01 -10.35 -10.34
C PHE A 37 7.14 -9.93 -11.28
N ASP A 38 6.82 -9.57 -12.52
CA ASP A 38 7.81 -9.07 -13.47
C ASP A 38 7.98 -7.55 -13.32
N SER A 39 6.89 -6.81 -13.25
CA SER A 39 6.88 -5.35 -13.17
C SER A 39 6.15 -4.88 -11.93
N VAL A 40 6.86 -4.19 -11.05
CA VAL A 40 6.34 -3.71 -9.76
C VAL A 40 6.41 -2.19 -9.69
N LEU A 41 5.35 -1.57 -9.18
CA LEU A 41 5.33 -0.18 -8.75
C LEU A 41 5.38 -0.12 -7.22
N GLU A 42 6.24 0.70 -6.66
CA GLU A 42 6.18 1.13 -5.26
C GLU A 42 5.77 2.59 -5.21
N ILE A 43 4.72 2.91 -4.49
CA ILE A 43 4.29 4.30 -4.24
C ILE A 43 4.79 4.77 -2.88
N GLY A 44 5.25 6.04 -2.82
CA GLY A 44 5.81 6.62 -1.60
C GLY A 44 7.06 5.89 -1.10
N CYS A 45 8.02 5.65 -1.99
CA CYS A 45 9.19 4.81 -1.67
C CYS A 45 10.10 5.38 -0.57
N GLY A 46 9.92 6.65 -0.20
CA GLY A 46 10.70 7.30 0.84
C GLY A 46 12.22 7.15 0.62
N ASN A 47 12.91 6.65 1.62
CA ASN A 47 14.36 6.40 1.56
C ASN A 47 14.78 5.13 0.79
N GLY A 48 13.84 4.41 0.19
CA GLY A 48 14.09 3.19 -0.57
C GLY A 48 14.17 1.90 0.26
N ASN A 49 13.80 1.93 1.55
CA ASN A 49 13.79 0.72 2.36
C ASN A 49 12.78 -0.31 1.86
N GLY A 50 11.54 0.12 1.53
CA GLY A 50 10.53 -0.73 0.93
C GLY A 50 11.01 -1.33 -0.38
N THR A 51 11.63 -0.52 -1.24
CA THR A 51 12.23 -0.98 -2.52
C THR A 51 13.25 -2.11 -2.30
N LYS A 52 14.14 -1.97 -1.29
CA LYS A 52 15.07 -3.05 -0.92
C LYS A 52 14.37 -4.34 -0.52
N LEU A 53 13.29 -4.22 0.25
CA LEU A 53 12.52 -5.37 0.71
C LEU A 53 11.79 -6.04 -0.46
N ILE A 54 11.16 -5.25 -1.35
CA ILE A 54 10.54 -5.78 -2.57
C ILE A 54 11.57 -6.56 -3.39
N LYS A 55 12.74 -5.96 -3.63
CA LYS A 55 13.81 -6.63 -4.37
C LYS A 55 14.27 -7.93 -3.70
N LYS A 56 14.53 -7.87 -2.39
CA LYS A 56 15.06 -9.01 -1.63
C LYS A 56 14.09 -10.20 -1.59
N TYR A 57 12.78 -9.95 -1.45
CA TYR A 57 11.82 -11.00 -1.13
C TYR A 57 10.93 -11.42 -2.28
N PHE A 58 10.75 -10.54 -3.29
CA PHE A 58 9.93 -10.82 -4.47
C PHE A 58 10.75 -10.91 -5.75
N ASN A 59 11.95 -10.32 -5.76
CA ASN A 59 12.91 -10.35 -6.87
C ASN A 59 12.28 -10.10 -8.25
N PRO A 60 11.50 -9.01 -8.44
CA PRO A 60 10.88 -8.70 -9.72
C PRO A 60 11.94 -8.35 -10.78
N ILE A 61 11.57 -8.47 -12.06
CA ILE A 61 12.46 -8.09 -13.17
C ILE A 61 12.68 -6.58 -13.17
N HIS A 62 11.61 -5.80 -12.96
CA HIS A 62 11.67 -4.34 -12.93
C HIS A 62 10.91 -3.78 -11.73
N ILE A 63 11.51 -2.81 -11.06
CA ILE A 63 10.87 -1.99 -10.02
C ILE A 63 10.83 -0.55 -10.51
N THR A 64 9.66 0.06 -10.46
CA THR A 64 9.50 1.51 -10.51
C THR A 64 9.09 1.98 -9.13
N ALA A 65 9.88 2.85 -8.52
CA ALA A 65 9.62 3.40 -7.20
C ALA A 65 9.41 4.92 -7.31
N ILE A 66 8.28 5.40 -6.79
CA ILE A 66 7.92 6.82 -6.88
C ILE A 66 7.76 7.45 -5.51
N ASP A 67 8.09 8.73 -5.42
CA ASP A 67 7.83 9.59 -4.26
C ASP A 67 7.58 11.02 -4.74
N LEU A 68 6.77 11.77 -4.00
CA LEU A 68 6.51 13.18 -4.30
C LEU A 68 7.69 14.09 -3.92
N ASP A 69 8.51 13.67 -2.94
CA ASP A 69 9.66 14.45 -2.47
C ASP A 69 10.95 14.04 -3.21
N GLU A 70 11.47 14.98 -3.99
CA GLU A 70 12.73 14.79 -4.71
C GLU A 70 13.91 14.42 -3.77
N LYS A 71 13.93 14.92 -2.52
CA LYS A 71 14.96 14.56 -1.55
C LYS A 71 14.90 13.09 -1.19
N MET A 72 13.69 12.53 -1.03
CA MET A 72 13.51 11.10 -0.80
C MET A 72 14.01 10.28 -1.97
N ILE A 73 13.68 10.66 -3.20
CA ILE A 73 14.19 10.01 -4.41
C ILE A 73 15.73 10.01 -4.46
N GLN A 74 16.37 11.12 -4.09
CA GLN A 74 17.84 11.19 -4.04
C GLN A 74 18.44 10.25 -2.98
N ILE A 75 17.78 10.12 -1.84
CA ILE A 75 18.19 9.17 -0.79
C ILE A 75 17.97 7.74 -1.28
N ALA A 76 16.80 7.43 -1.83
CA ALA A 76 16.45 6.10 -2.34
C ALA A 76 17.45 5.60 -3.40
N LYS A 77 17.84 6.45 -4.36
CA LYS A 77 18.87 6.14 -5.37
C LYS A 77 20.23 5.78 -4.77
N ARG A 78 20.59 6.37 -3.63
CA ARG A 78 21.84 6.01 -2.91
C ARG A 78 21.68 4.73 -2.10
N THR A 79 20.48 4.46 -1.62
CA THR A 79 20.13 3.31 -0.80
C THR A 79 20.03 2.02 -1.62
N VAL A 80 19.51 2.12 -2.85
CA VAL A 80 19.32 1.00 -3.77
C VAL A 80 20.06 1.32 -5.07
N GLN A 81 21.23 0.72 -5.21
CA GLN A 81 22.07 0.83 -6.42
C GLN A 81 21.85 -0.41 -7.27
N ASP A 82 20.86 -0.34 -8.16
CA ASP A 82 20.44 -1.47 -8.99
C ASP A 82 19.85 -0.99 -10.31
N GLU A 83 20.34 -1.52 -11.40
CA GLU A 83 19.95 -1.13 -12.76
C GLU A 83 18.51 -1.53 -13.13
N THR A 84 17.93 -2.49 -12.41
CA THR A 84 16.55 -2.93 -12.64
C THR A 84 15.52 -2.07 -11.87
N THR A 85 15.98 -1.08 -11.10
CA THR A 85 15.14 -0.19 -10.29
C THR A 85 15.19 1.24 -10.83
N ALA A 86 14.03 1.76 -11.23
CA ALA A 86 13.84 3.15 -11.65
C ALA A 86 13.18 3.98 -10.51
N PHE A 87 13.81 5.10 -10.15
CA PHE A 87 13.27 6.05 -9.17
C PHE A 87 12.79 7.31 -9.86
N LYS A 88 11.52 7.74 -9.62
CA LYS A 88 10.90 8.92 -10.24
C LYS A 88 10.23 9.81 -9.20
N VAL A 89 10.36 11.12 -9.36
CA VAL A 89 9.52 12.08 -8.64
C VAL A 89 8.16 12.10 -9.32
N MET A 90 7.10 11.69 -8.59
CA MET A 90 5.76 11.58 -9.18
C MET A 90 4.69 11.61 -8.09
N ASP A 91 3.54 12.20 -8.40
CA ASP A 91 2.34 12.14 -7.56
C ASP A 91 1.57 10.85 -7.86
N SER A 92 1.29 10.05 -6.83
CA SER A 92 0.53 8.80 -6.98
C SER A 92 -0.94 9.00 -7.31
N SER A 93 -1.47 10.22 -7.20
CA SER A 93 -2.82 10.57 -7.63
C SER A 93 -2.92 10.97 -9.12
N THR A 94 -1.77 11.05 -9.83
CA THR A 94 -1.68 11.41 -11.25
C THR A 94 -0.50 10.69 -11.88
N LEU A 95 -0.65 9.38 -12.13
CA LEU A 95 0.43 8.53 -12.60
C LEU A 95 0.65 8.66 -14.12
N ASP A 96 1.88 8.98 -14.50
CA ASP A 96 2.32 9.02 -15.91
C ASP A 96 2.81 7.62 -16.36
N PHE A 97 1.89 6.65 -16.30
CA PHE A 97 2.09 5.29 -16.82
C PHE A 97 0.88 4.86 -17.66
N PRO A 98 1.10 4.01 -18.68
CA PRO A 98 0.00 3.40 -19.42
C PRO A 98 -0.90 2.55 -18.51
N ASN A 99 -2.13 2.29 -18.96
CA ASN A 99 -3.01 1.32 -18.30
C ASN A 99 -2.35 -0.07 -18.29
N GLU A 100 -2.66 -0.86 -17.26
CA GLU A 100 -2.23 -2.26 -17.17
C GLU A 100 -0.70 -2.45 -17.30
N SER A 101 0.10 -1.59 -16.64
CA SER A 101 1.57 -1.58 -16.72
C SER A 101 2.24 -2.50 -15.69
N PHE A 102 1.60 -2.74 -14.54
CA PHE A 102 2.24 -3.39 -13.40
C PHE A 102 1.53 -4.67 -12.97
N ASP A 103 2.32 -5.68 -12.59
CA ASP A 103 1.82 -6.94 -12.03
C ASP A 103 1.47 -6.80 -10.56
N ALA A 104 2.19 -5.93 -9.84
CA ALA A 104 1.89 -5.61 -8.46
C ALA A 104 2.22 -4.15 -8.14
N ILE A 105 1.47 -3.59 -7.19
CA ILE A 105 1.74 -2.30 -6.56
C ILE A 105 1.91 -2.52 -5.06
N PHE A 106 2.98 -1.94 -4.50
CA PHE A 106 3.26 -1.96 -3.07
C PHE A 106 3.11 -0.56 -2.48
N ASP A 107 2.51 -0.52 -1.31
CA ASP A 107 2.47 0.64 -0.43
C ASP A 107 2.86 0.25 1.00
N PHE A 108 3.77 1.01 1.57
CA PHE A 108 4.22 0.84 2.95
C PHE A 108 3.91 2.08 3.82
N GLY A 109 2.68 2.56 3.72
CA GLY A 109 2.15 3.62 4.58
C GLY A 109 2.29 5.02 3.99
N ILE A 110 1.80 5.26 2.77
CA ILE A 110 1.77 6.59 2.15
C ILE A 110 0.37 7.09 1.84
N ILE A 111 -0.61 6.19 1.57
CA ILE A 111 -1.93 6.62 1.09
C ILE A 111 -2.65 7.49 2.13
N HIS A 112 -2.46 7.23 3.43
CA HIS A 112 -3.04 8.04 4.50
C HIS A 112 -2.51 9.49 4.56
N HIS A 113 -1.39 9.79 3.88
CA HIS A 113 -0.87 11.14 3.70
C HIS A 113 -1.44 11.86 2.48
N ILE A 114 -2.23 11.20 1.64
CA ILE A 114 -2.75 11.73 0.38
C ILE A 114 -4.17 12.27 0.60
N PRO A 115 -4.41 13.59 0.56
CA PRO A 115 -5.75 14.15 0.79
C PRO A 115 -6.78 13.66 -0.23
N ASN A 116 -6.39 13.51 -1.49
CA ASN A 116 -7.20 12.97 -2.58
C ASN A 116 -6.91 11.48 -2.83
N TRP A 117 -6.87 10.69 -1.78
CA TRP A 117 -6.55 9.26 -1.84
C TRP A 117 -7.45 8.45 -2.77
N LYS A 118 -8.68 8.92 -3.02
CA LYS A 118 -9.60 8.26 -3.97
C LYS A 118 -9.08 8.35 -5.40
N ASP A 119 -8.50 9.48 -5.80
CA ASP A 119 -7.86 9.63 -7.11
C ASP A 119 -6.63 8.72 -7.20
N CYS A 120 -5.83 8.67 -6.13
CA CYS A 120 -4.70 7.74 -6.05
C CYS A 120 -5.16 6.29 -6.30
N ILE A 121 -6.17 5.81 -5.56
CA ILE A 121 -6.70 4.44 -5.76
C ILE A 121 -7.22 4.23 -7.18
N GLY A 122 -7.87 5.21 -7.79
CA GLY A 122 -8.30 5.17 -9.19
C GLY A 122 -7.11 4.97 -10.15
N GLU A 123 -6.02 5.70 -9.94
CA GLU A 123 -4.79 5.56 -10.72
C GLU A 123 -4.11 4.19 -10.50
N LEU A 124 -4.02 3.74 -9.24
CA LEU A 124 -3.49 2.41 -8.94
C LEU A 124 -4.29 1.31 -9.65
N ARG A 125 -5.63 1.44 -9.64
CA ARG A 125 -6.52 0.51 -10.36
C ARG A 125 -6.27 0.52 -11.87
N ARG A 126 -6.07 1.71 -12.45
CA ARG A 126 -5.83 1.91 -13.88
C ARG A 126 -4.52 1.27 -14.35
N VAL A 127 -3.44 1.46 -13.57
CA VAL A 127 -2.11 0.99 -13.98
C VAL A 127 -1.82 -0.46 -13.62
N LEU A 128 -2.63 -1.09 -12.75
CA LEU A 128 -2.56 -2.52 -12.48
C LEU A 128 -3.13 -3.33 -13.64
N LYS A 129 -2.43 -4.40 -14.00
CA LYS A 129 -2.89 -5.40 -14.96
C LYS A 129 -4.09 -6.17 -14.42
N ASN A 130 -4.86 -6.80 -15.31
CA ASN A 130 -5.85 -7.78 -14.91
C ASN A 130 -5.16 -8.95 -14.20
N GLY A 131 -5.67 -9.35 -13.03
CA GLY A 131 -5.02 -10.30 -12.13
C GLY A 131 -3.90 -9.70 -11.27
N GLY A 132 -3.53 -8.43 -11.48
CA GLY A 132 -2.50 -7.72 -10.72
C GLY A 132 -2.87 -7.53 -9.24
N LYS A 133 -1.87 -7.38 -8.40
CA LYS A 133 -2.01 -7.31 -6.93
C LYS A 133 -1.71 -5.91 -6.39
N LEU A 134 -2.57 -5.45 -5.49
CA LEU A 134 -2.32 -4.31 -4.62
C LEU A 134 -1.96 -4.83 -3.23
N VAL A 135 -0.79 -4.48 -2.72
CA VAL A 135 -0.21 -5.01 -1.48
C VAL A 135 0.09 -3.83 -0.54
N LEU A 136 -0.63 -3.74 0.55
CA LEU A 136 -0.63 -2.58 1.43
C LEU A 136 -0.25 -2.93 2.87
N ALA A 137 0.57 -2.06 3.49
CA ALA A 137 0.73 -1.95 4.94
C ALA A 137 0.41 -0.49 5.31
N GLU A 138 -0.84 -0.20 5.77
CA GLU A 138 -1.37 1.15 5.78
C GLU A 138 -2.04 1.53 7.10
N PHE A 139 -2.09 2.84 7.36
CA PHE A 139 -2.73 3.46 8.52
C PHE A 139 -4.08 4.08 8.12
N SER A 140 -4.97 4.22 9.09
CA SER A 140 -6.24 4.91 8.91
C SER A 140 -6.50 5.88 10.06
N ILE A 141 -7.55 6.66 10.00
CA ILE A 141 -7.94 7.53 11.11
C ILE A 141 -8.21 6.72 12.40
N ASP A 142 -8.55 5.44 12.26
CA ASP A 142 -8.79 4.53 13.39
C ASP A 142 -7.53 4.34 14.24
N THR A 143 -6.33 4.35 13.61
CA THR A 143 -5.02 4.30 14.27
C THR A 143 -4.87 5.42 15.31
N PHE A 144 -5.43 6.59 15.00
CA PHE A 144 -5.27 7.81 15.78
C PHE A 144 -6.46 8.09 16.73
N SER A 145 -7.45 7.20 16.77
CA SER A 145 -8.67 7.38 17.57
C SER A 145 -8.53 6.93 19.03
N GLY A 146 -7.68 5.90 19.28
CA GLY A 146 -7.40 5.32 20.59
C GLY A 146 -6.14 5.86 21.25
N PHE A 147 -5.84 5.37 22.47
CA PHE A 147 -4.52 5.58 23.09
C PHE A 147 -3.56 4.46 22.60
N PRO A 148 -2.29 4.77 22.22
CA PRO A 148 -1.61 6.06 22.25
C PRO A 148 -1.82 6.95 21.00
N GLY A 149 -2.66 6.55 20.04
CA GLY A 149 -2.85 7.24 18.75
C GLY A 149 -3.22 8.72 18.90
N ARG A 150 -4.04 9.07 19.91
CA ARG A 150 -4.37 10.47 20.22
C ARG A 150 -3.15 11.33 20.56
N LEU A 151 -2.14 10.74 21.20
CA LEU A 151 -0.90 11.44 21.50
C LEU A 151 -0.12 11.69 20.21
N TYR A 152 -0.04 10.70 19.33
CA TYR A 152 0.61 10.87 18.02
C TYR A 152 -0.07 11.93 17.17
N ARG A 153 -1.41 12.01 17.21
CA ARG A 153 -2.17 13.02 16.47
C ARG A 153 -1.76 14.46 16.77
N SER A 154 -1.35 14.75 18.01
CA SER A 154 -0.86 16.08 18.37
C SER A 154 0.57 16.38 17.90
N MET A 155 1.33 15.36 17.52
CA MET A 155 2.75 15.46 17.16
C MET A 155 3.00 15.32 15.65
N LEU A 156 2.09 14.69 14.92
CA LEU A 156 2.23 14.39 13.50
C LEU A 156 1.35 15.34 12.67
N SER A 157 1.82 15.73 11.49
CA SER A 157 1.11 16.65 10.58
C SER A 157 0.40 15.87 9.49
N HIS A 158 -0.57 15.03 9.85
CA HIS A 158 -1.37 14.32 8.88
C HIS A 158 -2.61 15.12 8.46
N PRO A 159 -3.15 14.88 7.26
CA PRO A 159 -4.42 15.46 6.81
C PRO A 159 -5.61 14.73 7.45
N TYR A 160 -5.70 14.73 8.78
CA TYR A 160 -6.65 13.92 9.55
C TYR A 160 -8.11 14.04 9.12
N GLU A 161 -8.51 15.21 8.60
CA GLU A 161 -9.87 15.45 8.13
C GLU A 161 -10.16 14.79 6.76
N GLN A 162 -9.11 14.50 5.99
CA GLN A 162 -9.21 13.82 4.70
C GLN A 162 -8.79 12.35 4.77
N MET A 163 -8.35 11.89 5.94
CA MET A 163 -8.00 10.48 6.12
C MET A 163 -9.24 9.60 6.10
N PHE A 164 -9.10 8.44 5.51
CA PHE A 164 -10.12 7.39 5.50
C PHE A 164 -10.17 6.61 6.80
N SER A 165 -11.34 6.05 7.14
CA SER A 165 -11.44 4.91 8.05
C SER A 165 -11.07 3.61 7.32
N THR A 166 -10.69 2.58 8.06
CA THR A 166 -10.38 1.26 7.45
C THR A 166 -11.58 0.73 6.66
N GLU A 167 -12.78 0.89 7.18
CA GLU A 167 -14.01 0.46 6.52
C GLU A 167 -14.28 1.23 5.23
N GLU A 168 -14.18 2.57 5.25
CA GLU A 168 -14.34 3.41 4.05
C GLU A 168 -13.33 3.02 2.97
N PHE A 169 -12.09 2.75 3.35
CA PHE A 169 -11.03 2.38 2.42
C PHE A 169 -11.32 1.06 1.70
N VAL A 170 -11.70 0.02 2.45
CA VAL A 170 -12.04 -1.30 1.90
C VAL A 170 -13.26 -1.20 0.97
N GLN A 171 -14.34 -0.55 1.41
CA GLN A 171 -15.53 -0.33 0.59
C GLN A 171 -15.22 0.43 -0.69
N TYR A 172 -14.30 1.40 -0.65
CA TYR A 172 -13.91 2.15 -1.84
C TYR A 172 -13.09 1.28 -2.82
N LEU A 173 -12.17 0.46 -2.33
CA LEU A 173 -11.44 -0.50 -3.16
C LEU A 173 -12.39 -1.42 -3.93
N GLU A 174 -13.38 -2.01 -3.25
CA GLU A 174 -14.39 -2.87 -3.86
C GLU A 174 -15.22 -2.11 -4.90
N ARG A 175 -15.62 -0.88 -4.59
CA ARG A 175 -16.40 -0.02 -5.50
C ARG A 175 -15.67 0.27 -6.81
N VAL A 176 -14.35 0.46 -6.78
CA VAL A 176 -13.55 0.72 -7.99
C VAL A 176 -13.07 -0.56 -8.68
N GLY A 177 -13.56 -1.73 -8.24
CA GLY A 177 -13.36 -3.01 -8.90
C GLY A 177 -12.15 -3.81 -8.44
N PHE A 178 -11.64 -3.58 -7.23
CA PHE A 178 -10.74 -4.52 -6.58
C PHE A 178 -11.54 -5.62 -5.87
N LYS A 179 -10.98 -6.82 -5.86
CA LYS A 179 -11.39 -7.90 -4.98
C LYS A 179 -10.42 -7.96 -3.80
N ILE A 180 -10.94 -7.93 -2.59
CA ILE A 180 -10.11 -8.12 -1.40
C ILE A 180 -9.77 -9.60 -1.27
N ASP A 181 -8.48 -9.93 -1.33
CA ASP A 181 -8.00 -11.32 -1.24
C ASP A 181 -7.70 -11.72 0.21
N ASP A 182 -7.12 -10.81 1.00
CA ASP A 182 -6.87 -11.00 2.44
C ASP A 182 -6.75 -9.65 3.16
N PHE A 183 -7.12 -9.63 4.44
CA PHE A 183 -7.05 -8.45 5.30
C PHE A 183 -6.63 -8.86 6.72
N LYS A 184 -5.70 -8.09 7.33
CA LYS A 184 -5.25 -8.33 8.70
C LYS A 184 -4.99 -7.02 9.43
N LYS A 185 -5.47 -6.91 10.66
CA LYS A 185 -5.04 -5.88 11.59
C LYS A 185 -3.70 -6.29 12.21
N SER A 186 -2.80 -5.33 12.35
CA SER A 186 -1.47 -5.52 12.92
C SER A 186 -1.16 -4.40 13.91
N ASN A 187 -0.47 -4.73 14.99
CA ASN A 187 0.00 -3.76 15.95
C ASN A 187 1.35 -4.22 16.52
N PRO A 188 2.41 -4.19 15.71
CA PRO A 188 3.73 -4.64 16.12
C PRO A 188 4.22 -3.81 17.29
N LEU A 189 4.78 -4.50 18.28
CA LEU A 189 5.30 -3.88 19.51
C LEU A 189 4.25 -3.08 20.30
N LYS A 190 2.96 -3.18 19.96
CA LYS A 190 1.85 -2.42 20.56
C LYS A 190 2.04 -0.89 20.49
N ILE A 191 2.74 -0.42 19.46
CA ILE A 191 3.07 1.00 19.31
C ILE A 191 2.03 1.71 18.45
N MET A 192 1.72 1.17 17.27
CA MET A 192 0.86 1.84 16.29
C MET A 192 0.04 0.81 15.51
N PRO A 193 -1.26 0.68 15.79
CA PRO A 193 -2.13 -0.22 15.06
C PRO A 193 -2.25 0.24 13.60
N HIS A 194 -2.16 -0.70 12.68
CA HIS A 194 -2.33 -0.50 11.25
C HIS A 194 -2.97 -1.74 10.62
N PHE A 195 -3.26 -1.69 9.35
CA PHE A 195 -3.79 -2.85 8.64
C PHE A 195 -2.87 -3.26 7.49
N LEU A 196 -2.94 -4.54 7.17
CA LEU A 196 -2.32 -5.16 6.02
C LEU A 196 -3.43 -5.64 5.10
N LEU A 197 -3.31 -5.39 3.81
CA LEU A 197 -4.32 -5.74 2.84
C LEU A 197 -3.66 -6.21 1.55
N VAL A 198 -4.19 -7.29 1.00
CA VAL A 198 -3.93 -7.73 -0.37
C VAL A 198 -5.23 -7.71 -1.14
N ALA A 199 -5.25 -7.00 -2.24
CA ALA A 199 -6.37 -6.97 -3.16
C ALA A 199 -5.89 -7.31 -4.57
N SER A 200 -6.81 -7.74 -5.42
CA SER A 200 -6.52 -8.04 -6.82
C SER A 200 -7.50 -7.36 -7.76
N VAL A 201 -7.00 -7.07 -8.96
CA VAL A 201 -7.88 -6.76 -10.10
C VAL A 201 -8.40 -8.10 -10.65
N PRO A 202 -9.73 -8.32 -10.75
CA PRO A 202 -10.26 -9.55 -11.33
C PRO A 202 -9.70 -9.80 -12.73
N SER A 203 -9.38 -11.06 -13.06
CA SER A 203 -8.93 -11.40 -14.41
C SER A 203 -10.13 -11.51 -15.34
N LYS A 204 -10.01 -11.00 -16.56
CA LYS A 204 -11.10 -11.04 -17.57
C LYS A 204 -11.64 -12.46 -17.90
N ALA A 205 -10.94 -13.52 -17.47
CA ALA A 205 -11.36 -14.89 -17.65
C ALA A 205 -12.51 -15.32 -16.71
N HIS A 206 -12.70 -14.64 -15.58
CA HIS A 206 -13.78 -14.96 -14.63
C HIS A 206 -15.11 -14.27 -14.94
N GLU A 207 -15.13 -13.17 -15.72
CA GLU A 207 -16.39 -12.50 -16.06
C GLU A 207 -17.32 -13.33 -16.98
N LYS A 208 -16.82 -14.38 -17.64
CA LYS A 208 -17.63 -15.22 -18.54
C LYS A 208 -18.33 -16.41 -17.88
N THR A 209 -18.04 -16.72 -16.61
CA THR A 209 -18.60 -17.89 -15.92
C THR A 209 -19.67 -17.55 -14.87
N ASP A 210 -19.72 -16.30 -14.38
CA ASP A 210 -20.66 -15.92 -13.32
C ASP A 210 -22.04 -15.46 -13.83
N THR A 211 -22.29 -15.43 -15.16
CA THR A 211 -23.63 -15.15 -15.72
C THR A 211 -24.50 -16.39 -15.90
N ALA A 212 -24.03 -17.56 -15.48
CA ALA A 212 -24.80 -18.80 -15.53
C ALA A 212 -24.71 -19.55 -14.18
N GLY A 213 -25.29 -19.02 -13.15
CA GLY A 213 -25.40 -19.70 -11.85
C GLY A 213 -25.55 -18.73 -10.72
N THR A 214 -26.76 -18.24 -10.51
CA THR A 214 -27.17 -17.61 -9.26
C THR A 214 -27.13 -18.65 -8.13
N GLU A 215 -26.07 -18.65 -7.36
CA GLU A 215 -26.13 -19.05 -5.95
C GLU A 215 -25.20 -18.18 -5.14
N ASN A 216 -25.80 -17.44 -4.22
CA ASN A 216 -25.19 -16.54 -3.25
C ASN A 216 -24.13 -17.27 -2.41
N HIS A 217 -22.86 -17.02 -2.64
CA HIS A 217 -21.85 -17.08 -1.62
C HIS A 217 -21.25 -15.66 -1.45
N THR A 218 -22.04 -14.81 -0.81
CA THR A 218 -21.47 -13.70 -0.06
C THR A 218 -20.55 -14.33 1.00
N ALA A 219 -19.24 -14.19 0.81
CA ALA A 219 -18.34 -14.37 1.95
C ALA A 219 -18.78 -13.34 2.99
N ASP A 220 -19.41 -13.80 4.06
CA ASP A 220 -19.74 -12.99 5.22
C ASP A 220 -18.42 -12.46 5.81
N PHE A 221 -18.00 -11.30 5.33
CA PHE A 221 -17.10 -10.43 6.08
C PHE A 221 -17.93 -9.99 7.29
N GLN A 222 -17.75 -10.71 8.40
CA GLN A 222 -18.47 -10.36 9.62
C GLN A 222 -18.05 -8.95 10.02
N HIS A 223 -19.03 -8.07 10.23
CA HIS A 223 -18.88 -6.70 10.76
C HIS A 223 -18.05 -6.61 12.05
N SER A 224 -17.64 -7.74 12.63
CA SER A 224 -16.78 -7.85 13.81
C SER A 224 -15.34 -7.45 13.58
N ASP A 225 -14.84 -7.44 12.33
CA ASP A 225 -13.43 -7.18 12.06
C ASP A 225 -13.07 -5.69 12.08
N PHE A 226 -14.09 -4.80 12.11
CA PHE A 226 -13.93 -3.35 12.13
C PHE A 226 -14.14 -2.69 13.50
N ARG A 227 -14.37 -3.45 14.57
CA ARG A 227 -14.50 -2.91 15.94
C ARG A 227 -13.26 -3.13 16.78
#